data_5190285a1497aba4b2685ae542a5d880
#
_entry.id   5190285a1497aba4b2685ae542a5d880
#
_cell.length_a   1.000
_cell.length_b   1.000
_cell.length_c   1.000
_cell.angle_alpha   90.00
_cell.angle_beta   90.00
_cell.angle_gamma   90.00
#
_symmetry.space_group_name_H-M   'P 1'
#
loop_
_entity.id
_entity.type
_entity.pdbx_description
1 polymer ?
#
loop_
_entity_poly.entity_id
_entity_poly.type
_entity_poly.pdbx_seq_one_letter_code
_entity_poly.pdbx_strand_id
1 'polypeptide(L)'
;MSIDFPPVRVSSLFAGRLSADIVGFVPTDIVSLIDPDLHDARRPVFPPGIRVLQQPFFDVERPADLAADAATIAQVTSFLAAWTNRIAAGETTRLLVHCHMGISRSTAVAYTALAMLAGPGHEHAAFDQLLNVTIKPWPNRLVVALADADLGRGGALLDPLDSYRAAHPRRYRAYGRLNRQRGLY
;
A
#
# COMPACT_ATOMS: atom_id res chain seq x y z
N MET A 1 -15.74 -17.33 -10.71
CA MET A 1 -16.46 -16.43 -9.79
C MET A 1 -15.80 -15.06 -9.89
N SER A 2 -16.59 -13.99 -10.07
CA SER A 2 -16.05 -12.62 -9.98
C SER A 2 -15.84 -12.28 -8.50
N ILE A 3 -14.64 -11.83 -8.13
CA ILE A 3 -14.36 -11.36 -6.76
C ILE A 3 -14.88 -9.93 -6.69
N ASP A 4 -15.80 -9.67 -5.77
CA ASP A 4 -16.28 -8.31 -5.49
C ASP A 4 -15.34 -7.65 -4.47
N PHE A 5 -14.56 -6.67 -4.94
CA PHE A 5 -13.61 -5.96 -4.09
C PHE A 5 -14.26 -4.70 -3.49
N PRO A 6 -14.16 -4.53 -2.16
CA PRO A 6 -14.63 -3.30 -1.53
C PRO A 6 -13.79 -2.10 -1.98
N PRO A 7 -14.28 -0.86 -1.78
CA PRO A 7 -13.57 0.33 -2.19
C PRO A 7 -12.22 0.47 -1.50
N VAL A 8 -11.14 0.45 -2.31
CA VAL A 8 -9.76 0.75 -1.90
C VAL A 8 -9.28 1.97 -2.67
N ARG A 9 -8.65 2.91 -1.99
CA ARG A 9 -8.04 4.09 -2.61
C ARG A 9 -6.57 4.20 -2.26
N VAL A 10 -5.74 4.44 -3.27
CA VAL A 10 -4.33 4.83 -3.11
C VAL A 10 -4.21 6.34 -3.22
N SER A 11 -3.55 6.96 -2.24
CA SER A 11 -3.35 8.42 -2.18
C SER A 11 -1.89 8.80 -1.92
N SER A 12 -1.60 10.10 -1.88
CA SER A 12 -0.26 10.64 -1.65
C SER A 12 -0.30 11.89 -0.76
N LEU A 13 0.79 12.13 -0.04
CA LEU A 13 0.98 13.40 0.68
C LEU A 13 1.24 14.59 -0.27
N PHE A 14 1.56 14.31 -1.53
CA PHE A 14 1.93 15.34 -2.49
C PHE A 14 0.77 16.28 -2.83
N ALA A 15 1.04 17.60 -2.80
CA ALA A 15 0.14 18.67 -3.26
C ALA A 15 -1.28 18.64 -2.64
N GLY A 16 -1.41 18.26 -1.36
CA GLY A 16 -2.71 18.26 -0.67
C GLY A 16 -3.69 17.16 -1.11
N ARG A 17 -3.23 16.21 -1.93
CA ARG A 17 -4.07 15.15 -2.48
C ARG A 17 -4.70 14.28 -1.38
N LEU A 18 -3.96 13.98 -0.31
CA LEU A 18 -4.48 13.16 0.78
C LEU A 18 -5.74 13.77 1.40
N SER A 19 -5.71 15.08 1.70
CA SER A 19 -6.87 15.76 2.30
C SER A 19 -8.08 15.75 1.36
N ALA A 20 -7.87 15.99 0.06
CA ALA A 20 -8.94 15.93 -0.94
C ALA A 20 -9.51 14.50 -1.06
N ASP A 21 -8.65 13.48 -1.08
CA ASP A 21 -9.07 12.08 -1.14
C ASP A 21 -9.81 11.65 0.15
N ILE A 22 -9.42 12.11 1.34
CA ILE A 22 -10.14 11.83 2.59
C ILE A 22 -11.56 12.40 2.51
N VAL A 23 -11.71 13.64 2.08
CA VAL A 23 -13.04 14.29 1.97
C VAL A 23 -13.91 13.59 0.91
N GLY A 24 -13.35 13.32 -0.27
CA GLY A 24 -14.13 12.76 -1.39
C GLY A 24 -14.38 11.25 -1.29
N PHE A 25 -13.49 10.51 -0.62
CA PHE A 25 -13.60 9.06 -0.49
C PHE A 25 -14.27 8.63 0.82
N VAL A 26 -14.22 9.46 1.86
CA VAL A 26 -14.77 9.18 3.20
C VAL A 26 -14.31 7.81 3.73
N PRO A 27 -13.01 7.61 3.96
CA PRO A 27 -12.49 6.31 4.40
C PRO A 27 -12.94 5.95 5.80
N THR A 28 -13.17 4.68 6.06
CA THR A 28 -13.36 4.13 7.42
C THR A 28 -12.04 3.69 8.04
N ASP A 29 -11.07 3.36 7.20
CA ASP A 29 -9.76 2.84 7.58
C ASP A 29 -8.67 3.50 6.73
N ILE A 30 -7.56 3.90 7.38
CA ILE A 30 -6.40 4.50 6.71
C ILE A 30 -5.13 3.77 7.13
N VAL A 31 -4.30 3.41 6.14
CA VAL A 31 -2.89 3.05 6.37
C VAL A 31 -2.02 4.19 5.88
N SER A 32 -1.30 4.82 6.80
CA SER A 32 -0.46 5.99 6.58
C SER A 32 1.02 5.58 6.65
N LEU A 33 1.68 5.59 5.49
CA LEU A 33 3.10 5.20 5.36
C LEU A 33 3.92 6.46 5.15
N ILE A 34 4.70 6.85 6.15
CA ILE A 34 5.47 8.09 6.16
C ILE A 34 6.96 7.81 6.29
N ASP A 35 7.78 8.78 5.91
CA ASP A 35 9.21 8.70 6.15
C ASP A 35 9.51 8.94 7.63
N PRO A 36 10.43 8.20 8.26
CA PRO A 36 10.73 8.33 9.70
C PRO A 36 11.18 9.74 10.09
N ASP A 37 11.89 10.42 9.20
CA ASP A 37 12.42 11.78 9.36
C ASP A 37 11.43 12.87 8.91
N LEU A 38 10.19 12.52 8.56
CA LEU A 38 9.19 13.51 8.20
C LEU A 38 8.92 14.45 9.39
N HIS A 39 9.21 15.75 9.20
CA HIS A 39 9.01 16.77 10.21
C HIS A 39 7.56 16.79 10.72
N ASP A 40 7.35 16.92 12.02
CA ASP A 40 6.04 16.80 12.67
C ASP A 40 4.97 17.72 12.06
N ALA A 41 5.32 18.95 11.72
CA ALA A 41 4.40 19.90 11.07
C ALA A 41 3.89 19.44 9.68
N ARG A 42 4.52 18.44 9.09
CA ARG A 42 4.15 17.87 7.78
C ARG A 42 3.48 16.49 7.91
N ARG A 43 3.41 15.94 9.13
CA ARG A 43 2.72 14.68 9.37
C ARG A 43 1.21 14.87 9.18
N PRO A 44 0.54 13.93 8.50
CA PRO A 44 -0.90 14.04 8.29
C PRO A 44 -1.66 13.89 9.62
N VAL A 45 -2.67 14.73 9.80
CA VAL A 45 -3.66 14.62 10.86
C VAL A 45 -4.95 14.09 10.23
N PHE A 46 -5.57 13.14 10.89
CA PHE A 46 -6.78 12.49 10.38
C PHE A 46 -8.02 12.88 11.18
N PRO A 47 -9.19 12.98 10.54
CA PRO A 47 -10.45 13.23 11.25
C PRO A 47 -10.74 12.16 12.31
N PRO A 48 -11.42 12.51 13.41
CA PRO A 48 -11.85 11.54 14.39
C PRO A 48 -12.84 10.52 13.79
N GLY A 49 -12.89 9.32 14.37
CA GLY A 49 -13.77 8.25 13.93
C GLY A 49 -13.23 7.36 12.80
N ILE A 50 -12.09 7.73 12.18
CA ILE A 50 -11.38 6.89 11.22
C ILE A 50 -10.39 5.99 11.96
N ARG A 51 -10.34 4.70 11.65
CA ARG A 51 -9.30 3.80 12.16
C ARG A 51 -8.01 4.05 11.38
N VAL A 52 -6.95 4.42 12.05
CA VAL A 52 -5.67 4.77 11.40
C VAL A 52 -4.55 3.90 11.93
N LEU A 53 -3.79 3.28 11.02
CA LEU A 53 -2.46 2.74 11.29
C LEU A 53 -1.43 3.66 10.62
N GLN A 54 -0.52 4.24 11.39
CA GLN A 54 0.61 5.00 10.88
C GLN A 54 1.91 4.21 11.07
N GLN A 55 2.65 4.00 9.98
CA GLN A 55 3.92 3.25 9.99
C GLN A 55 5.04 4.10 9.36
N PRO A 56 6.08 4.43 10.15
CA PRO A 56 7.23 5.16 9.66
C PRO A 56 8.32 4.19 9.17
N PHE A 57 8.60 4.19 7.86
CA PHE A 57 9.75 3.52 7.27
C PHE A 57 10.08 4.12 5.88
N PHE A 58 11.35 4.07 5.49
CA PHE A 58 11.79 4.57 4.20
C PHE A 58 11.35 3.68 3.03
N ASP A 59 11.14 4.32 1.87
CA ASP A 59 10.77 3.64 0.62
C ASP A 59 11.99 3.03 -0.07
N VAL A 60 12.56 2.00 0.53
CA VAL A 60 13.69 1.25 0.00
C VAL A 60 13.30 -0.22 -0.26
N GLU A 61 13.94 -0.87 -1.24
CA GLU A 61 13.60 -2.23 -1.67
C GLU A 61 14.61 -3.29 -1.22
N ARG A 62 15.48 -2.95 -0.28
CA ARG A 62 16.48 -3.82 0.33
C ARG A 62 16.51 -3.59 1.84
N PRO A 63 16.91 -4.59 2.63
CA PRO A 63 17.13 -4.39 4.05
C PRO A 63 18.14 -3.26 4.28
N ALA A 64 17.74 -2.29 5.10
CA ALA A 64 18.53 -1.12 5.46
C ALA A 64 17.98 -0.55 6.77
N ASP A 65 18.71 0.36 7.40
CA ASP A 65 18.22 1.06 8.58
C ASP A 65 16.93 1.81 8.26
N LEU A 66 15.93 1.68 9.12
CA LEU A 66 14.61 2.27 8.99
C LEU A 66 13.85 1.86 7.68
N ALA A 67 14.25 0.76 7.02
CA ALA A 67 13.45 0.10 6.01
C ALA A 67 12.26 -0.63 6.66
N ALA A 68 11.28 -1.07 5.86
CA ALA A 68 10.28 -2.01 6.35
C ALA A 68 10.96 -3.30 6.82
N ASP A 69 10.53 -3.80 7.95
CA ASP A 69 10.94 -5.08 8.54
C ASP A 69 9.73 -5.98 8.81
N ALA A 70 9.98 -7.21 9.23
CA ALA A 70 8.93 -8.18 9.50
C ALA A 70 7.95 -7.68 10.58
N ALA A 71 8.44 -7.03 11.64
CA ALA A 71 7.59 -6.53 12.73
C ALA A 71 6.67 -5.39 12.26
N THR A 72 7.19 -4.48 11.45
CA THR A 72 6.42 -3.40 10.82
C THR A 72 5.33 -3.96 9.92
N ILE A 73 5.67 -4.95 9.08
CA ILE A 73 4.70 -5.53 8.15
C ILE A 73 3.67 -6.41 8.86
N ALA A 74 4.04 -7.11 9.92
CA ALA A 74 3.07 -7.84 10.76
C ALA A 74 2.01 -6.90 11.39
N GLN A 75 2.36 -5.67 11.74
CA GLN A 75 1.37 -4.68 12.19
C GLN A 75 0.45 -4.24 11.04
N VAL A 76 0.99 -4.08 9.84
CA VAL A 76 0.18 -3.75 8.64
C VAL A 76 -0.78 -4.89 8.31
N THR A 77 -0.31 -6.13 8.22
CA THR A 77 -1.16 -7.30 7.90
C THR A 77 -2.20 -7.55 8.99
N SER A 78 -1.87 -7.37 10.27
CA SER A 78 -2.82 -7.44 11.38
C SER A 78 -3.92 -6.38 11.27
N PHE A 79 -3.58 -5.14 10.93
CA PHE A 79 -4.56 -4.07 10.70
C PHE A 79 -5.48 -4.41 9.52
N LEU A 80 -4.91 -4.92 8.42
CA LEU A 80 -5.65 -5.35 7.25
C LEU A 80 -6.54 -6.57 7.54
N ALA A 81 -6.08 -7.51 8.37
CA ALA A 81 -6.89 -8.66 8.81
C ALA A 81 -8.12 -8.19 9.61
N ALA A 82 -7.95 -7.24 10.52
CA ALA A 82 -9.08 -6.64 11.22
C ALA A 82 -10.06 -5.92 10.26
N TRP A 83 -9.55 -5.27 9.21
CA TRP A 83 -10.37 -4.65 8.17
C TRP A 83 -11.13 -5.70 7.34
N THR A 84 -10.47 -6.79 6.89
CA THR A 84 -11.13 -7.88 6.14
C THR A 84 -12.18 -8.62 6.98
N ASN A 85 -11.92 -8.81 8.29
CA ASN A 85 -12.89 -9.42 9.20
C ASN A 85 -14.18 -8.58 9.34
N ARG A 86 -14.07 -7.25 9.34
CA ARG A 86 -15.24 -6.35 9.35
C ARG A 86 -16.05 -6.48 8.07
N ILE A 87 -15.40 -6.61 6.91
CA ILE A 87 -16.09 -6.90 5.64
C ILE A 87 -16.84 -8.23 5.72
N ALA A 88 -16.18 -9.26 6.22
CA ALA A 88 -16.81 -10.59 6.39
C ALA A 88 -18.00 -10.53 7.37
N ALA A 89 -18.00 -9.62 8.33
CA ALA A 89 -19.12 -9.35 9.24
C ALA A 89 -20.24 -8.49 8.60
N GLY A 90 -20.11 -8.11 7.33
CA GLY A 90 -21.11 -7.33 6.60
C GLY A 90 -21.03 -5.81 6.80
N GLU A 91 -19.92 -5.32 7.39
CA GLU A 91 -19.71 -3.87 7.53
C GLU A 91 -19.32 -3.24 6.19
N THR A 92 -19.88 -2.07 5.91
CA THR A 92 -19.44 -1.23 4.79
C THR A 92 -18.13 -0.54 5.15
N THR A 93 -17.02 -0.96 4.55
CA THR A 93 -15.71 -0.40 4.81
C THR A 93 -15.08 0.22 3.56
N ARG A 94 -14.20 1.20 3.76
CA ARG A 94 -13.48 1.92 2.70
C ARG A 94 -12.05 2.14 3.16
N LEU A 95 -11.10 1.45 2.51
CA LEU A 95 -9.68 1.53 2.86
C LEU A 95 -8.97 2.58 2.01
N LEU A 96 -8.33 3.55 2.65
CA LEU A 96 -7.40 4.46 2.00
C LEU A 96 -5.98 4.12 2.44
N VAL A 97 -5.08 3.93 1.48
CA VAL A 97 -3.65 3.71 1.74
C VAL A 97 -2.86 4.84 1.09
N HIS A 98 -2.03 5.53 1.85
CA HIS A 98 -1.16 6.56 1.28
C HIS A 98 0.29 6.39 1.69
N CYS A 99 1.16 6.93 0.86
CA CYS A 99 2.56 7.19 1.19
C CYS A 99 2.95 8.59 0.65
N HIS A 100 4.23 8.88 0.57
CA HIS A 100 4.67 10.18 0.05
C HIS A 100 4.13 10.44 -1.36
N MET A 101 4.31 9.50 -2.28
CA MET A 101 3.99 9.66 -3.71
C MET A 101 2.76 8.89 -4.19
N GLY A 102 2.22 7.95 -3.42
CA GLY A 102 1.13 7.10 -3.87
C GLY A 102 1.53 6.08 -4.95
N ILE A 103 2.80 5.69 -5.02
CA ILE A 103 3.34 4.87 -6.13
C ILE A 103 3.93 3.55 -5.65
N SER A 104 4.67 3.55 -4.53
CA SER A 104 5.48 2.41 -4.11
C SER A 104 4.96 1.75 -2.83
N ARG A 105 5.23 2.27 -1.63
CA ARG A 105 4.78 1.68 -0.35
C ARG A 105 3.26 1.52 -0.28
N SER A 106 2.51 2.56 -0.64
CA SER A 106 1.04 2.52 -0.58
C SER A 106 0.45 1.53 -1.57
N THR A 107 1.03 1.36 -2.75
CA THR A 107 0.55 0.36 -3.72
C THR A 107 0.91 -1.05 -3.30
N ALA A 108 2.03 -1.26 -2.60
CA ALA A 108 2.38 -2.55 -2.03
C ALA A 108 1.38 -2.98 -0.94
N VAL A 109 1.04 -2.07 -0.02
CA VAL A 109 0.05 -2.35 1.03
C VAL A 109 -1.37 -2.49 0.48
N ALA A 110 -1.76 -1.66 -0.51
CA ALA A 110 -3.06 -1.82 -1.18
C ALA A 110 -3.18 -3.16 -1.90
N TYR A 111 -2.11 -3.60 -2.59
CA TYR A 111 -2.06 -4.92 -3.20
C TYR A 111 -2.19 -6.05 -2.15
N THR A 112 -1.45 -5.94 -1.05
CA THR A 112 -1.56 -6.90 0.07
C THR A 112 -3.00 -6.99 0.60
N ALA A 113 -3.67 -5.85 0.79
CA ALA A 113 -5.07 -5.80 1.24
C ALA A 113 -6.01 -6.52 0.25
N LEU A 114 -5.86 -6.25 -1.04
CA LEU A 114 -6.64 -6.89 -2.10
C LEU A 114 -6.39 -8.41 -2.17
N ALA A 115 -5.13 -8.83 -2.00
CA ALA A 115 -4.77 -10.25 -1.99
C ALA A 115 -5.29 -10.99 -0.75
N MET A 116 -5.35 -10.32 0.41
CA MET A 116 -5.98 -10.89 1.61
C MET A 116 -7.47 -11.12 1.41
N LEU A 117 -8.17 -10.19 0.76
CA LEU A 117 -9.59 -10.34 0.42
C LEU A 117 -9.85 -11.42 -0.61
N ALA A 118 -9.03 -11.48 -1.64
CA ALA A 118 -9.17 -12.47 -2.71
C ALA A 118 -8.89 -13.90 -2.22
N GLY A 119 -8.06 -14.05 -1.19
CA GLY A 119 -7.62 -15.34 -0.67
C GLY A 119 -6.47 -15.95 -1.48
N PRO A 120 -5.88 -17.05 -0.96
CA PRO A 120 -4.81 -17.78 -1.64
C PRO A 120 -5.22 -18.30 -3.03
N GLY A 121 -4.28 -18.19 -3.99
CA GLY A 121 -4.49 -18.61 -5.39
C GLY A 121 -5.16 -17.56 -6.27
N HIS A 122 -5.45 -16.35 -5.73
CA HIS A 122 -6.09 -15.26 -6.47
C HIS A 122 -5.21 -14.00 -6.53
N GLU A 123 -3.90 -14.13 -6.35
CA GLU A 123 -2.95 -13.03 -6.27
C GLU A 123 -2.89 -12.23 -7.58
N HIS A 124 -3.02 -12.88 -8.75
CA HIS A 124 -3.12 -12.21 -10.04
C HIS A 124 -4.39 -11.34 -10.13
N ALA A 125 -5.55 -11.86 -9.72
CA ALA A 125 -6.80 -11.08 -9.72
C ALA A 125 -6.72 -9.87 -8.78
N ALA A 126 -6.08 -10.02 -7.62
CA ALA A 126 -5.82 -8.92 -6.70
C ALA A 126 -4.86 -7.87 -7.29
N PHE A 127 -3.86 -8.31 -8.05
CA PHE A 127 -2.94 -7.40 -8.74
C PHE A 127 -3.63 -6.65 -9.88
N ASP A 128 -4.46 -7.32 -10.66
CA ASP A 128 -5.29 -6.70 -11.71
C ASP A 128 -6.22 -5.65 -11.10
N GLN A 129 -6.81 -5.94 -9.92
CA GLN A 129 -7.60 -4.94 -9.21
C GLN A 129 -6.77 -3.75 -8.72
N LEU A 130 -5.52 -3.94 -8.29
CA LEU A 130 -4.62 -2.82 -8.02
C LEU A 130 -4.44 -1.92 -9.24
N LEU A 131 -4.31 -2.48 -10.44
CA LEU A 131 -4.18 -1.72 -11.69
C LEU A 131 -5.45 -0.91 -12.01
N ASN A 132 -6.62 -1.32 -11.54
CA ASN A 132 -7.88 -0.59 -11.69
C ASN A 132 -8.00 0.58 -10.70
N VAL A 133 -7.43 0.45 -9.49
CA VAL A 133 -7.57 1.49 -8.45
C VAL A 133 -6.47 2.54 -8.48
N THR A 134 -5.38 2.33 -9.22
CA THR A 134 -4.29 3.30 -9.32
C THR A 134 -3.57 3.25 -10.66
N ILE A 135 -3.11 4.41 -11.12
CA ILE A 135 -2.44 4.56 -12.42
C ILE A 135 -0.93 4.31 -12.25
N LYS A 136 -0.40 3.35 -13.05
CA LYS A 136 1.04 3.05 -13.11
C LYS A 136 1.68 2.78 -11.73
N PRO A 137 1.14 1.86 -10.92
CA PRO A 137 1.74 1.52 -9.64
C PRO A 137 3.16 0.95 -9.83
N TRP A 138 3.96 1.05 -8.76
CA TRP A 138 5.26 0.38 -8.67
C TRP A 138 5.42 -0.16 -7.24
N PRO A 139 4.68 -1.21 -6.87
CA PRO A 139 4.67 -1.71 -5.50
C PRO A 139 6.08 -2.01 -4.98
N ASN A 140 6.40 -1.54 -3.79
CA ASN A 140 7.68 -1.80 -3.13
C ASN A 140 7.86 -3.29 -2.92
N ARG A 141 8.89 -3.87 -3.56
CA ARG A 141 9.10 -5.33 -3.58
C ARG A 141 9.44 -5.88 -2.21
N LEU A 142 10.19 -5.13 -1.39
CA LEU A 142 10.50 -5.54 -0.01
C LEU A 142 9.22 -5.64 0.82
N VAL A 143 8.35 -4.65 0.77
CA VAL A 143 7.07 -4.66 1.49
C VAL A 143 6.21 -5.84 1.06
N VAL A 144 6.11 -6.12 -0.25
CA VAL A 144 5.35 -7.27 -0.77
C VAL A 144 5.98 -8.59 -0.33
N ALA A 145 7.32 -8.71 -0.36
CA ALA A 145 8.02 -9.93 0.06
C ALA A 145 7.82 -10.23 1.57
N LEU A 146 7.88 -9.20 2.40
CA LEU A 146 7.61 -9.33 3.83
C LEU A 146 6.15 -9.71 4.11
N ALA A 147 5.21 -9.12 3.37
CA ALA A 147 3.79 -9.46 3.48
C ALA A 147 3.51 -10.91 2.98
N ASP A 148 4.17 -11.33 1.90
CA ASP A 148 4.09 -12.69 1.39
C ASP A 148 4.53 -13.71 2.44
N ALA A 149 5.67 -13.44 3.10
CA ALA A 149 6.22 -14.28 4.16
C ALA A 149 5.29 -14.31 5.40
N ASP A 150 4.81 -13.15 5.86
CA ASP A 150 3.94 -13.03 7.03
C ASP A 150 2.58 -13.74 6.82
N LEU A 151 2.05 -13.68 5.59
CA LEU A 151 0.81 -14.34 5.20
C LEU A 151 0.99 -15.80 4.78
N GLY A 152 2.22 -16.32 4.78
CA GLY A 152 2.54 -17.72 4.39
C GLY A 152 2.20 -18.05 2.94
N ARG A 153 2.37 -17.07 2.00
CA ARG A 153 1.97 -17.21 0.59
C ARG A 153 3.03 -17.88 -0.29
N GLY A 154 4.25 -18.12 0.22
CA GLY A 154 5.29 -18.88 -0.47
C GLY A 154 5.76 -18.28 -1.80
N GLY A 155 5.75 -16.96 -1.94
CA GLY A 155 6.14 -16.25 -3.16
C GLY A 155 4.98 -15.87 -4.09
N ALA A 156 3.75 -16.29 -3.80
CA ALA A 156 2.60 -16.07 -4.68
C ALA A 156 2.26 -14.59 -4.87
N LEU A 157 2.51 -13.73 -3.86
CA LEU A 157 2.35 -12.27 -4.03
C LEU A 157 3.43 -11.66 -4.92
N LEU A 158 4.60 -12.28 -5.02
CA LEU A 158 5.70 -11.76 -5.83
C LEU A 158 5.53 -12.07 -7.32
N ASP A 159 4.89 -13.17 -7.67
CA ASP A 159 4.75 -13.61 -9.05
C ASP A 159 4.08 -12.57 -9.99
N PRO A 160 2.87 -12.06 -9.71
CA PRO A 160 2.26 -11.03 -10.56
C PRO A 160 3.03 -9.70 -10.50
N LEU A 161 3.65 -9.34 -9.36
CA LEU A 161 4.47 -8.15 -9.25
C LEU A 161 5.72 -8.23 -10.12
N ASP A 162 6.48 -9.34 -10.07
CA ASP A 162 7.71 -9.52 -10.83
C ASP A 162 7.40 -9.61 -12.33
N SER A 163 6.29 -10.25 -12.72
CA SER A 163 5.78 -10.27 -14.10
C SER A 163 5.46 -8.85 -14.60
N TYR A 164 4.76 -8.05 -13.81
CA TYR A 164 4.45 -6.67 -14.13
C TYR A 164 5.71 -5.80 -14.25
N ARG A 165 6.69 -5.97 -13.37
CA ARG A 165 7.96 -5.25 -13.42
C ARG A 165 8.78 -5.62 -14.66
N ALA A 166 8.83 -6.90 -15.02
CA ALA A 166 9.49 -7.38 -16.24
C ALA A 166 8.88 -6.77 -17.50
N ALA A 167 7.56 -6.63 -17.55
CA ALA A 167 6.85 -5.98 -18.65
C ALA A 167 7.08 -4.46 -18.74
N HIS A 168 7.61 -3.82 -17.68
CA HIS A 168 7.79 -2.37 -17.61
C HIS A 168 9.22 -1.92 -17.23
N PRO A 169 10.28 -2.38 -17.87
CA PRO A 169 11.68 -2.18 -17.41
C PRO A 169 12.12 -0.71 -17.36
N ARG A 170 11.43 0.17 -18.11
CA ARG A 170 11.76 1.61 -18.14
C ARG A 170 11.18 2.39 -16.95
N ARG A 171 10.17 1.85 -16.26
CA ARG A 171 9.49 2.56 -15.15
C ARG A 171 10.41 2.73 -13.95
N TYR A 172 11.16 1.71 -13.57
CA TYR A 172 12.12 1.80 -12.47
C TYR A 172 13.07 3.00 -12.61
N ARG A 173 13.68 3.13 -13.80
CA ARG A 173 14.59 4.24 -14.10
C ARG A 173 13.87 5.60 -14.11
N ALA A 174 12.62 5.64 -14.59
CA ALA A 174 11.83 6.87 -14.60
C ALA A 174 11.48 7.34 -13.18
N TYR A 175 11.07 6.43 -12.30
CA TYR A 175 10.81 6.75 -10.89
C TYR A 175 12.08 7.14 -10.14
N GLY A 176 13.20 6.46 -10.35
CA GLY A 176 14.48 6.86 -9.77
C GLY A 176 14.93 8.27 -10.19
N ARG A 177 14.73 8.66 -11.47
CA ARG A 177 14.99 10.04 -11.90
C ARG A 177 14.04 11.05 -11.24
N LEU A 178 12.75 10.73 -11.18
CA LEU A 178 11.73 11.59 -10.59
C LEU A 178 12.00 11.81 -9.09
N ASN A 179 12.37 10.77 -8.37
CA ASN A 179 12.66 10.84 -6.95
C ASN A 179 13.91 11.70 -6.67
N ARG A 180 14.99 11.53 -7.48
CA ARG A 180 16.18 12.40 -7.38
C ARG A 180 15.84 13.89 -7.64
N GLN A 181 15.04 14.18 -8.66
CA GLN A 181 14.59 15.55 -8.94
C GLN A 181 13.79 16.18 -7.79
N ARG A 182 13.16 15.35 -6.97
CA ARG A 182 12.37 15.77 -5.81
C ARG A 182 13.16 15.75 -4.49
N GLY A 183 14.45 15.44 -4.54
CA GLY A 183 15.29 15.36 -3.34
C GLY A 183 14.92 14.22 -2.40
N LEU A 184 14.36 13.13 -2.94
CA LEU A 184 13.98 11.94 -2.15
C LEU A 184 15.06 10.86 -2.12
N TYR A 185 16.21 11.09 -2.79
CA TYR A 185 17.44 10.28 -2.77
C TYR A 185 18.64 11.18 -3.09
#